data_8fee2fb0f57eabc4e743d30a29e23e67
#
_entry.id   8fee2fb0f57eabc4e743d30a29e23e67
#
_cell.length_a   1.000
_cell.length_b   1.000
_cell.length_c   1.000
_cell.angle_alpha   90.00
_cell.angle_beta   90.00
_cell.angle_gamma   90.00
#
_symmetry.space_group_name_H-M   'P 1'
#
loop_
_entity.id
_entity.type
_entity.pdbx_description
1 polymer ?
#
loop_
_entity_poly.entity_id
_entity_poly.type
_entity_poly.pdbx_seq_one_letter_code
_entity_poly.pdbx_strand_id
1 'polypeptide(L)'
;MATKRILVVSDLHGSRMAYGKLSNAPKIYDCDMVILAGDLTGKAVVPIVNRGNTTYDVVIFGDHKIIKENELEGTIKTIEMSGYYTAVMSREEHEEISSNDNRINELFLKVEREKLGGALAQIDAKYSKDDVKLFIMPGNDDSESISRFVKQYTDGSKTFIDIDEGIANFEDLQLLGFGYSNKTPWNSPRELTEEEIDRRLNELFDRSEQKRMNKTIAVIHVPPYDTMIDKAPELTADLRPVIKGGDAVMKSVGSRSVRSLIEKYSPMLGVHGHIHESAGVDYIRDRSTKKVPVLNAGSEYQDGVLRGALLTLSDSGIENIMLTRG
;
A
#
# COMPACT_ATOMS: atom_id res chain seq x y z
N MET A 1 12.19 29.69 7.49
CA MET A 1 12.58 28.30 7.67
C MET A 1 11.91 27.50 6.57
N ALA A 2 12.61 26.59 5.95
CA ALA A 2 12.02 25.79 4.87
C ALA A 2 11.00 24.81 5.49
N THR A 3 9.78 24.82 5.01
CA THR A 3 8.76 23.82 5.35
C THR A 3 8.94 22.62 4.42
N LYS A 4 8.83 21.40 4.97
CA LYS A 4 8.85 20.16 4.20
C LYS A 4 7.43 19.68 3.94
N ARG A 5 7.16 19.30 2.71
CA ARG A 5 5.86 18.75 2.29
C ARG A 5 6.02 17.29 1.91
N ILE A 6 5.32 16.43 2.63
CA ILE A 6 5.40 14.97 2.47
C ILE A 6 4.03 14.45 2.07
N LEU A 7 3.96 13.78 0.93
CA LEU A 7 2.75 13.05 0.54
C LEU A 7 2.86 11.60 1.03
N VAL A 8 1.87 11.18 1.80
CA VAL A 8 1.68 9.78 2.20
C VAL A 8 0.58 9.16 1.37
N VAL A 9 0.84 8.01 0.79
CA VAL A 9 -0.14 7.16 0.10
C VAL A 9 0.07 5.71 0.50
N SER A 10 -0.97 4.88 0.37
CA SER A 10 -0.92 3.45 0.66
C SER A 10 -1.94 2.71 -0.21
N ASP A 11 -1.83 1.38 -0.26
CA ASP A 11 -2.87 0.48 -0.78
C ASP A 11 -3.28 0.82 -2.23
N LEU A 12 -2.29 0.91 -3.13
CA LEU A 12 -2.53 1.18 -4.55
C LEU A 12 -2.99 -0.06 -5.32
N HIS A 13 -2.71 -1.26 -4.79
CA HIS A 13 -3.14 -2.55 -5.30
C HIS A 13 -3.06 -2.67 -6.83
N GLY A 14 -1.93 -2.26 -7.41
CA GLY A 14 -1.69 -2.37 -8.85
C GLY A 14 -2.55 -1.48 -9.74
N SER A 15 -3.39 -0.59 -9.17
CA SER A 15 -4.28 0.28 -9.94
C SER A 15 -3.48 1.22 -10.85
N ARG A 16 -3.58 0.98 -12.15
CA ARG A 16 -2.90 1.78 -13.18
C ARG A 16 -3.21 3.26 -13.06
N MET A 17 -4.46 3.59 -12.69
CA MET A 17 -4.88 4.98 -12.55
C MET A 17 -4.27 5.63 -11.30
N ALA A 18 -4.28 4.92 -10.17
CA ALA A 18 -3.68 5.42 -8.94
C ALA A 18 -2.17 5.67 -9.10
N TYR A 19 -1.43 4.73 -9.71
CA TYR A 19 -0.01 4.92 -10.06
C TYR A 19 0.21 6.07 -11.05
N GLY A 20 -0.65 6.22 -12.05
CA GLY A 20 -0.60 7.34 -13.00
C GLY A 20 -0.78 8.70 -12.31
N LYS A 21 -1.69 8.79 -11.35
CA LYS A 21 -1.90 9.99 -10.50
C LYS A 21 -0.72 10.21 -9.56
N LEU A 22 -0.23 9.16 -8.89
CA LEU A 22 0.94 9.23 -8.02
C LEU A 22 2.16 9.79 -8.78
N SER A 23 2.37 9.38 -10.03
CA SER A 23 3.49 9.87 -10.84
C SER A 23 3.48 11.39 -11.10
N ASN A 24 2.33 12.07 -10.91
CA ASN A 24 2.18 13.52 -11.05
C ASN A 24 2.00 14.23 -9.70
N ALA A 25 1.79 13.49 -8.63
CA ALA A 25 1.43 14.03 -7.32
C ALA A 25 2.45 15.04 -6.76
N PRO A 26 3.77 14.85 -6.84
CA PRO A 26 4.72 15.82 -6.33
C PRO A 26 4.56 17.19 -6.95
N LYS A 27 4.33 17.26 -8.26
CA LYS A 27 4.12 18.53 -8.95
C LYS A 27 2.79 19.19 -8.56
N ILE A 28 1.75 18.40 -8.29
CA ILE A 28 0.42 18.91 -7.92
C ILE A 28 0.42 19.42 -6.48
N TYR A 29 1.07 18.69 -5.58
CA TYR A 29 1.09 18.97 -4.15
C TYR A 29 2.34 19.72 -3.71
N ASP A 30 3.30 19.97 -4.60
CA ASP A 30 4.58 20.61 -4.29
C ASP A 30 5.30 19.88 -3.14
N CYS A 31 5.54 18.56 -3.35
CA CYS A 31 6.09 17.67 -2.31
C CYS A 31 7.60 17.49 -2.47
N ASP A 32 8.32 17.52 -1.35
CA ASP A 32 9.74 17.19 -1.29
C ASP A 32 9.97 15.67 -1.25
N MET A 33 8.99 14.93 -0.71
CA MET A 33 9.09 13.50 -0.45
C MET A 33 7.72 12.82 -0.55
N VAL A 34 7.73 11.55 -0.96
CA VAL A 34 6.55 10.67 -0.96
C VAL A 34 6.84 9.44 -0.12
N ILE A 35 5.85 8.99 0.65
CA ILE A 35 5.85 7.72 1.37
C ILE A 35 4.77 6.83 0.76
N LEU A 36 5.14 5.66 0.25
CA LEU A 36 4.22 4.62 -0.22
C LEU A 36 4.23 3.46 0.79
N ALA A 37 3.19 3.43 1.61
CA ALA A 37 3.14 2.68 2.87
C ALA A 37 2.54 1.27 2.73
N GLY A 38 2.80 0.57 1.62
CA GLY A 38 2.43 -0.84 1.45
C GLY A 38 1.30 -1.09 0.46
N ASP A 39 1.03 -2.37 0.21
CA ASP A 39 0.03 -2.92 -0.71
C ASP A 39 0.14 -2.32 -2.13
N LEU A 40 1.29 -2.64 -2.73
CA LEU A 40 1.73 -2.09 -4.01
C LEU A 40 1.03 -2.75 -5.18
N THR A 41 0.75 -4.07 -5.08
CA THR A 41 0.42 -4.91 -6.22
C THR A 41 -1.03 -5.36 -6.26
N GLY A 42 -1.50 -5.72 -7.44
CA GLY A 42 -2.87 -6.16 -7.67
C GLY A 42 -3.11 -7.58 -7.16
N LYS A 43 -4.38 -7.89 -6.91
CA LYS A 43 -4.79 -9.12 -6.18
C LYS A 43 -4.93 -10.35 -7.07
N ALA A 44 -5.10 -10.20 -8.39
CA ALA A 44 -5.28 -11.31 -9.32
C ALA A 44 -4.97 -10.91 -10.76
N VAL A 45 -4.73 -11.93 -11.60
CA VAL A 45 -4.64 -11.80 -13.05
C VAL A 45 -5.94 -12.31 -13.68
N VAL A 46 -6.55 -11.48 -14.50
CA VAL A 46 -7.71 -11.84 -15.32
C VAL A 46 -7.21 -12.32 -16.70
N PRO A 47 -7.37 -13.60 -17.06
CA PRO A 47 -7.02 -14.09 -18.39
C PRO A 47 -7.98 -13.52 -19.44
N ILE A 48 -7.42 -13.08 -20.56
CA ILE A 48 -8.16 -12.70 -21.76
C ILE A 48 -7.76 -13.67 -22.87
N VAL A 49 -8.63 -14.62 -23.16
CA VAL A 49 -8.31 -15.78 -23.98
C VAL A 49 -8.72 -15.56 -25.43
N ASN A 50 -7.76 -15.59 -26.33
CA ASN A 50 -8.00 -15.47 -27.76
C ASN A 50 -8.76 -16.70 -28.30
N ARG A 51 -9.92 -16.48 -28.91
CA ARG A 51 -10.75 -17.53 -29.53
C ARG A 51 -10.40 -17.80 -30.98
N GLY A 52 -9.51 -17.01 -31.57
CA GLY A 52 -9.39 -16.86 -33.03
C GLY A 52 -10.45 -15.87 -33.57
N ASN A 53 -10.36 -15.55 -34.85
CA ASN A 53 -11.31 -14.66 -35.55
C ASN A 53 -11.53 -13.30 -34.89
N THR A 54 -10.47 -12.70 -34.29
CA THR A 54 -10.52 -11.36 -33.69
C THR A 54 -11.49 -11.22 -32.50
N THR A 55 -11.73 -12.33 -31.78
CA THR A 55 -12.57 -12.35 -30.57
C THR A 55 -11.85 -12.96 -29.36
N TYR A 56 -12.25 -12.56 -28.17
CA TYR A 56 -11.62 -12.98 -26.91
C TYR A 56 -12.70 -13.32 -25.87
N ASP A 57 -12.45 -14.39 -25.10
CA ASP A 57 -13.20 -14.71 -23.89
C ASP A 57 -12.57 -14.00 -22.70
N VAL A 58 -13.38 -13.40 -21.84
CA VAL A 58 -12.94 -12.79 -20.59
C VAL A 58 -14.03 -12.92 -19.52
N VAL A 59 -13.62 -13.14 -18.27
CA VAL A 59 -14.52 -13.09 -17.11
C VAL A 59 -14.21 -11.82 -16.33
N ILE A 60 -15.16 -10.91 -16.26
CA ILE A 60 -15.01 -9.62 -15.55
C ILE A 60 -16.01 -9.58 -14.40
N PHE A 61 -15.53 -9.53 -13.16
CA PHE A 61 -16.36 -9.48 -11.95
C PHE A 61 -17.44 -10.57 -11.87
N GLY A 62 -17.13 -11.76 -12.38
CA GLY A 62 -18.03 -12.91 -12.42
C GLY A 62 -18.87 -13.02 -13.69
N ASP A 63 -18.89 -12.02 -14.54
CA ASP A 63 -19.61 -12.02 -15.81
C ASP A 63 -18.72 -12.51 -16.96
N HIS A 64 -19.11 -13.60 -17.61
CA HIS A 64 -18.46 -14.06 -18.84
C HIS A 64 -18.88 -13.19 -20.03
N LYS A 65 -17.88 -12.68 -20.75
CA LYS A 65 -18.08 -11.82 -21.94
C LYS A 65 -17.21 -12.32 -23.11
N ILE A 66 -17.75 -12.14 -24.31
CA ILE A 66 -17.01 -12.27 -25.56
C ILE A 66 -16.84 -10.86 -26.10
N ILE A 67 -15.58 -10.43 -26.24
CA ILE A 67 -15.24 -9.10 -26.75
C ILE A 67 -14.55 -9.21 -28.12
N LYS A 68 -14.65 -8.16 -28.92
CA LYS A 68 -13.96 -8.03 -30.20
C LYS A 68 -12.59 -7.35 -29.99
N GLU A 69 -11.71 -7.48 -31.00
CA GLU A 69 -10.37 -6.90 -30.95
C GLU A 69 -10.37 -5.39 -30.72
N ASN A 70 -11.32 -4.66 -31.31
CA ASN A 70 -11.47 -3.23 -31.11
C ASN A 70 -11.93 -2.83 -29.68
N GLU A 71 -12.44 -3.78 -28.90
CA GLU A 71 -12.86 -3.59 -27.49
C GLU A 71 -11.77 -4.03 -26.51
N LEU A 72 -10.72 -4.74 -26.98
CA LEU A 72 -9.69 -5.37 -26.15
C LEU A 72 -8.97 -4.35 -25.26
N GLU A 73 -8.46 -3.27 -25.84
CA GLU A 73 -7.72 -2.24 -25.09
C GLU A 73 -8.60 -1.55 -24.03
N GLY A 74 -9.87 -1.25 -24.38
CA GLY A 74 -10.82 -0.69 -23.44
C GLY A 74 -11.14 -1.63 -22.28
N THR A 75 -11.28 -2.92 -22.57
CA THR A 75 -11.50 -3.97 -21.56
C THR A 75 -10.31 -4.12 -20.63
N ILE A 76 -9.08 -4.22 -21.17
CA ILE A 76 -7.84 -4.24 -20.39
C ILE A 76 -7.79 -3.05 -19.45
N LYS A 77 -8.01 -1.84 -19.98
CA LYS A 77 -8.00 -0.62 -19.18
C LYS A 77 -9.03 -0.66 -18.05
N THR A 78 -10.24 -1.13 -18.30
CA THR A 78 -11.29 -1.25 -17.28
C THR A 78 -10.89 -2.19 -16.15
N ILE A 79 -10.32 -3.36 -16.48
CA ILE A 79 -9.86 -4.35 -15.49
C ILE A 79 -8.69 -3.77 -14.67
N GLU A 80 -7.71 -3.16 -15.33
CA GLU A 80 -6.53 -2.61 -14.67
C GLU A 80 -6.83 -1.36 -13.82
N MET A 81 -7.90 -0.64 -14.11
CA MET A 81 -8.36 0.45 -13.25
C MET A 81 -8.85 -0.04 -11.88
N SER A 82 -9.43 -1.23 -11.83
CA SER A 82 -9.98 -1.82 -10.59
C SER A 82 -8.93 -2.61 -9.78
N GLY A 83 -7.63 -2.49 -10.11
CA GLY A 83 -6.55 -3.14 -9.36
C GLY A 83 -6.33 -4.62 -9.71
N TYR A 84 -6.92 -5.11 -10.79
CA TYR A 84 -6.62 -6.42 -11.34
C TYR A 84 -5.60 -6.29 -12.48
N TYR A 85 -4.82 -7.33 -12.69
CA TYR A 85 -3.95 -7.43 -13.84
C TYR A 85 -4.62 -8.16 -14.99
N THR A 86 -4.08 -8.06 -16.18
CA THR A 86 -4.57 -8.79 -17.36
C THR A 86 -3.45 -9.58 -18.01
N ALA A 87 -3.78 -10.74 -18.54
CA ALA A 87 -2.90 -11.53 -19.38
C ALA A 87 -3.66 -12.00 -20.64
N VAL A 88 -3.23 -11.49 -21.80
CA VAL A 88 -3.78 -11.94 -23.09
C VAL A 88 -3.02 -13.19 -23.52
N MET A 89 -3.74 -14.28 -23.83
CA MET A 89 -3.12 -15.57 -24.13
C MET A 89 -3.96 -16.38 -25.14
N SER A 90 -3.37 -17.41 -25.73
CA SER A 90 -4.10 -18.37 -26.56
C SER A 90 -4.95 -19.31 -25.70
N ARG A 91 -5.84 -20.08 -26.33
CA ARG A 91 -6.63 -21.10 -25.63
C ARG A 91 -5.73 -22.20 -25.08
N GLU A 92 -4.76 -22.63 -25.86
CA GLU A 92 -3.80 -23.68 -25.48
C GLU A 92 -2.97 -23.25 -24.25
N GLU A 93 -2.47 -22.02 -24.25
CA GLU A 93 -1.74 -21.44 -23.10
C GLU A 93 -2.64 -21.36 -21.87
N HIS A 94 -3.90 -20.93 -22.04
CA HIS A 94 -4.85 -20.87 -20.93
C HIS A 94 -5.14 -22.25 -20.34
N GLU A 95 -5.39 -23.27 -21.17
CA GLU A 95 -5.64 -24.66 -20.74
C GLU A 95 -4.40 -25.23 -20.01
N GLU A 96 -3.20 -24.97 -20.52
CA GLU A 96 -1.95 -25.40 -19.91
C GLU A 96 -1.71 -24.75 -18.55
N ILE A 97 -1.94 -23.43 -18.43
CA ILE A 97 -1.74 -22.68 -17.19
C ILE A 97 -2.82 -23.05 -16.16
N SER A 98 -4.10 -23.07 -16.57
CA SER A 98 -5.22 -23.32 -15.66
C SER A 98 -5.27 -24.74 -15.09
N SER A 99 -4.60 -25.69 -15.73
CA SER A 99 -4.47 -27.08 -15.25
C SER A 99 -3.41 -27.27 -14.14
N ASN A 100 -2.63 -26.23 -13.81
CA ASN A 100 -1.49 -26.36 -12.91
C ASN A 100 -1.32 -25.12 -12.01
N ASP A 101 -1.57 -25.27 -10.71
CA ASP A 101 -1.48 -24.19 -9.73
C ASP A 101 -0.10 -23.50 -9.69
N ASN A 102 0.99 -24.23 -9.91
CA ASN A 102 2.32 -23.63 -9.97
C ASN A 102 2.45 -22.68 -11.16
N ARG A 103 1.90 -23.04 -12.32
CA ARG A 103 1.91 -22.17 -13.51
C ARG A 103 1.02 -20.95 -13.36
N ILE A 104 -0.12 -21.09 -12.70
CA ILE A 104 -0.97 -19.96 -12.32
C ILE A 104 -0.17 -18.98 -11.46
N ASN A 105 0.51 -19.50 -10.44
CA ASN A 105 1.33 -18.69 -9.54
C ASN A 105 2.53 -18.04 -10.26
N GLU A 106 3.22 -18.78 -11.13
CA GLU A 106 4.32 -18.25 -11.96
C GLU A 106 3.85 -17.10 -12.86
N LEU A 107 2.71 -17.27 -13.53
CA LEU A 107 2.10 -16.21 -14.35
C LEU A 107 1.79 -14.98 -13.49
N PHE A 108 1.15 -15.17 -12.33
CA PHE A 108 0.81 -14.10 -11.42
C PHE A 108 2.05 -13.32 -11.01
N LEU A 109 3.06 -13.99 -10.48
CA LEU A 109 4.31 -13.37 -10.02
C LEU A 109 5.08 -12.65 -11.15
N LYS A 110 5.01 -13.18 -12.37
CA LYS A 110 5.61 -12.55 -13.56
C LYS A 110 4.89 -11.24 -13.88
N VAL A 111 3.56 -11.28 -14.03
CA VAL A 111 2.74 -10.12 -14.40
C VAL A 111 2.82 -9.04 -13.31
N GLU A 112 2.74 -9.45 -12.04
CA GLU A 112 2.87 -8.57 -10.88
C GLU A 112 4.17 -7.75 -10.93
N ARG A 113 5.31 -8.40 -11.14
CA ARG A 113 6.62 -7.73 -11.25
C ARG A 113 6.73 -6.83 -12.48
N GLU A 114 6.23 -7.27 -13.64
CA GLU A 114 6.26 -6.48 -14.87
C GLU A 114 5.43 -5.20 -14.73
N LYS A 115 4.22 -5.31 -14.16
CA LYS A 115 3.32 -4.17 -13.96
C LYS A 115 3.85 -3.19 -12.92
N LEU A 116 4.32 -3.69 -11.78
CA LEU A 116 4.94 -2.85 -10.76
C LEU A 116 6.20 -2.17 -11.31
N GLY A 117 7.09 -2.91 -11.97
CA GLY A 117 8.30 -2.35 -12.57
C GLY A 117 8.02 -1.25 -13.58
N GLY A 118 7.01 -1.44 -14.44
CA GLY A 118 6.55 -0.40 -15.38
C GLY A 118 6.01 0.86 -14.67
N ALA A 119 5.24 0.68 -13.59
CA ALA A 119 4.71 1.79 -12.81
C ALA A 119 5.84 2.57 -12.10
N LEU A 120 6.79 1.86 -11.47
CA LEU A 120 7.94 2.47 -10.80
C LEU A 120 8.84 3.21 -11.81
N ALA A 121 9.10 2.64 -12.99
CA ALA A 121 9.88 3.31 -14.04
C ALA A 121 9.21 4.61 -14.52
N GLN A 122 7.89 4.62 -14.64
CA GLN A 122 7.12 5.83 -14.97
C GLN A 122 7.25 6.93 -13.90
N ILE A 123 7.22 6.54 -12.62
CA ILE A 123 7.43 7.46 -11.50
C ILE A 123 8.86 7.99 -11.52
N ASP A 124 9.86 7.09 -11.64
CA ASP A 124 11.28 7.48 -11.64
C ASP A 124 11.61 8.50 -12.71
N ALA A 125 11.09 8.32 -13.91
CA ALA A 125 11.28 9.25 -15.02
C ALA A 125 10.78 10.68 -14.73
N LYS A 126 9.90 10.86 -13.75
CA LYS A 126 9.38 12.17 -13.32
C LYS A 126 10.05 12.67 -12.06
N TYR A 127 10.11 11.85 -11.02
CA TYR A 127 10.63 12.21 -9.70
C TYR A 127 12.14 12.56 -9.75
N SER A 128 12.91 11.82 -10.56
CA SER A 128 14.34 12.11 -10.73
C SER A 128 14.63 13.49 -11.31
N LYS A 129 13.69 14.07 -12.08
CA LYS A 129 13.81 15.42 -12.64
C LYS A 129 13.58 16.52 -11.60
N ASP A 130 12.70 16.23 -10.65
CA ASP A 130 12.25 17.18 -9.63
C ASP A 130 12.98 16.94 -8.28
N ASP A 131 13.95 16.01 -8.24
CA ASP A 131 14.71 15.55 -7.06
C ASP A 131 13.83 15.07 -5.89
N VAL A 132 12.62 14.58 -6.19
CA VAL A 132 11.70 14.02 -5.20
C VAL A 132 12.12 12.61 -4.81
N LYS A 133 12.15 12.32 -3.52
CA LYS A 133 12.42 10.96 -3.01
C LYS A 133 11.14 10.22 -2.72
N LEU A 134 11.11 8.93 -3.03
CA LEU A 134 10.01 8.04 -2.71
C LEU A 134 10.49 6.92 -1.78
N PHE A 135 9.98 6.90 -0.56
CA PHE A 135 10.18 5.84 0.42
C PHE A 135 9.08 4.80 0.21
N ILE A 136 9.47 3.58 -0.04
CA ILE A 136 8.57 2.49 -0.45
C ILE A 136 8.79 1.26 0.40
N MET A 137 7.70 0.54 0.69
CA MET A 137 7.74 -0.79 1.26
C MET A 137 6.55 -1.61 0.74
N PRO A 138 6.66 -2.94 0.62
CA PRO A 138 5.50 -3.82 0.42
C PRO A 138 4.55 -3.79 1.62
N GLY A 139 3.26 -4.12 1.41
CA GLY A 139 2.29 -4.35 2.47
C GLY A 139 2.03 -5.84 2.72
N ASN A 140 0.93 -6.16 3.41
CA ASN A 140 0.61 -7.55 3.74
C ASN A 140 0.11 -8.36 2.53
N ASP A 141 -0.54 -7.73 1.55
CA ASP A 141 -1.04 -8.39 0.35
C ASP A 141 0.06 -8.62 -0.71
N ASP A 142 1.21 -7.96 -0.58
CA ASP A 142 2.34 -8.15 -1.49
C ASP A 142 3.09 -9.45 -1.19
N SER A 143 3.50 -10.16 -2.25
CA SER A 143 4.24 -11.40 -2.10
C SER A 143 5.69 -11.17 -1.65
N GLU A 144 6.34 -12.20 -1.07
CA GLU A 144 7.78 -12.17 -0.79
C GLU A 144 8.64 -11.98 -2.07
N SER A 145 8.10 -12.35 -3.23
CA SER A 145 8.73 -12.07 -4.52
C SER A 145 8.76 -10.58 -4.81
N ILE A 146 7.70 -9.86 -4.45
CA ILE A 146 7.62 -8.40 -4.60
C ILE A 146 8.52 -7.70 -3.60
N SER A 147 8.62 -8.17 -2.35
CA SER A 147 9.58 -7.62 -1.40
C SER A 147 11.01 -7.69 -1.93
N ARG A 148 11.43 -8.85 -2.46
CA ARG A 148 12.74 -8.99 -3.10
C ARG A 148 12.90 -8.11 -4.36
N PHE A 149 11.85 -7.99 -5.16
CA PHE A 149 11.87 -7.14 -6.35
C PHE A 149 12.01 -5.66 -5.99
N VAL A 150 11.26 -5.15 -5.01
CA VAL A 150 11.36 -3.76 -4.52
C VAL A 150 12.78 -3.48 -4.04
N LYS A 151 13.34 -4.35 -3.20
CA LYS A 151 14.71 -4.21 -2.71
C LYS A 151 15.74 -4.14 -3.84
N GLN A 152 15.63 -5.03 -4.86
CA GLN A 152 16.52 -5.02 -6.01
C GLN A 152 16.32 -3.77 -6.88
N TYR A 153 15.09 -3.31 -7.03
CA TYR A 153 14.77 -2.12 -7.83
C TYR A 153 15.30 -0.83 -7.19
N THR A 154 15.23 -0.75 -5.87
CA THR A 154 15.69 0.42 -5.11
C THR A 154 17.19 0.44 -4.90
N ASP A 155 17.87 -0.72 -5.00
CA ASP A 155 19.33 -0.81 -4.87
C ASP A 155 20.02 0.02 -5.96
N GLY A 156 20.77 1.03 -5.53
CA GLY A 156 21.41 2.01 -6.43
C GLY A 156 20.46 3.07 -7.03
N SER A 157 19.18 3.05 -6.74
CA SER A 157 18.26 4.13 -7.15
C SER A 157 18.56 5.43 -6.40
N LYS A 158 18.44 6.55 -7.10
CA LYS A 158 18.51 7.87 -6.47
C LYS A 158 17.14 8.41 -6.06
N THR A 159 16.08 7.83 -6.60
CA THR A 159 14.69 8.25 -6.38
C THR A 159 14.01 7.40 -5.31
N PHE A 160 14.19 6.07 -5.39
CA PHE A 160 13.49 5.12 -4.53
C PHE A 160 14.38 4.64 -3.38
N ILE A 161 13.76 4.54 -2.21
CA ILE A 161 14.42 4.06 -0.98
C ILE A 161 13.52 3.02 -0.36
N ASP A 162 13.98 1.76 -0.32
CA ASP A 162 13.28 0.69 0.40
C ASP A 162 13.41 0.91 1.90
N ILE A 163 12.29 0.84 2.59
CA ILE A 163 12.22 0.97 4.06
C ILE A 163 11.66 -0.28 4.74
N ASP A 164 11.37 -1.36 4.00
CA ASP A 164 10.80 -2.57 4.60
C ASP A 164 11.75 -3.22 5.62
N GLU A 165 11.29 -3.37 6.87
CA GLU A 165 12.09 -3.78 8.03
C GLU A 165 13.41 -2.99 8.18
N GLY A 166 13.39 -1.75 7.71
CA GLY A 166 14.54 -0.89 7.54
C GLY A 166 14.43 0.47 8.21
N ILE A 167 15.57 1.14 8.24
CA ILE A 167 15.71 2.51 8.73
C ILE A 167 16.33 3.34 7.62
N ALA A 168 15.69 4.43 7.27
CA ALA A 168 16.21 5.38 6.30
C ALA A 168 16.21 6.80 6.88
N ASN A 169 17.04 7.66 6.30
CA ASN A 169 17.08 9.07 6.68
C ASN A 169 16.76 9.94 5.47
N PHE A 170 16.01 10.98 5.70
CA PHE A 170 15.78 12.07 4.76
C PHE A 170 16.04 13.40 5.48
N GLU A 171 17.18 14.01 5.18
CA GLU A 171 17.69 15.18 5.90
C GLU A 171 17.76 14.93 7.42
N ASP A 172 16.96 15.66 8.22
CA ASP A 172 16.88 15.51 9.66
C ASP A 172 15.82 14.51 10.13
N LEU A 173 15.01 13.95 9.20
CA LEU A 173 14.00 12.94 9.51
C LEU A 173 14.59 11.54 9.49
N GLN A 174 14.08 10.68 10.38
CA GLN A 174 14.30 9.24 10.35
C GLN A 174 13.00 8.54 10.01
N LEU A 175 13.02 7.58 9.09
CA LEU A 175 11.89 6.72 8.74
C LEU A 175 12.17 5.30 9.18
N LEU A 176 11.22 4.67 9.84
CA LEU A 176 11.24 3.25 10.22
C LEU A 176 10.11 2.56 9.48
N GLY A 177 10.41 1.58 8.64
CA GLY A 177 9.41 0.90 7.83
C GLY A 177 9.13 -0.53 8.28
N PHE A 178 7.85 -0.95 8.28
CA PHE A 178 7.41 -2.30 8.60
C PHE A 178 6.13 -2.64 7.82
N GLY A 179 6.25 -3.50 6.81
CA GLY A 179 5.19 -3.78 5.85
C GLY A 179 4.24 -4.93 6.21
N TYR A 180 4.42 -5.62 7.34
CA TYR A 180 3.57 -6.73 7.76
C TYR A 180 2.31 -6.25 8.48
N SER A 181 1.26 -7.10 8.47
CA SER A 181 0.06 -6.93 9.29
C SER A 181 -0.13 -8.07 10.31
N ASN A 182 -1.04 -7.86 11.26
CA ASN A 182 -1.59 -8.95 12.07
C ASN A 182 -2.52 -9.83 11.22
N LYS A 183 -2.89 -11.00 11.76
CA LYS A 183 -3.73 -11.98 11.05
C LYS A 183 -5.08 -11.41 10.66
N THR A 184 -5.44 -11.59 9.39
CA THR A 184 -6.74 -11.25 8.82
C THR A 184 -7.50 -12.50 8.38
N PRO A 185 -8.81 -12.41 8.11
CA PRO A 185 -9.57 -13.53 7.54
C PRO A 185 -9.12 -13.94 6.13
N TRP A 186 -8.34 -13.14 5.44
CA TRP A 186 -7.88 -13.38 4.06
C TRP A 186 -6.59 -14.19 3.99
N ASN A 187 -5.86 -14.32 5.10
CA ASN A 187 -4.59 -15.05 5.18
C ASN A 187 -3.59 -14.60 4.10
N SER A 188 -3.36 -13.29 4.04
CA SER A 188 -2.43 -12.65 3.10
C SER A 188 -0.98 -13.10 3.31
N PRO A 189 -0.10 -12.96 2.31
CA PRO A 189 1.26 -13.51 2.34
C PRO A 189 2.13 -13.01 3.49
N ARG A 190 1.97 -11.76 3.91
CA ARG A 190 2.84 -11.11 4.91
C ARG A 190 2.09 -10.75 6.19
N GLU A 191 1.41 -11.72 6.75
CA GLU A 191 0.73 -11.63 8.03
C GLU A 191 1.48 -12.37 9.13
N LEU A 192 1.60 -11.74 10.29
CA LEU A 192 2.32 -12.25 11.46
C LEU A 192 1.38 -12.38 12.68
N THR A 193 1.82 -13.11 13.69
CA THR A 193 1.19 -13.07 15.01
C THR A 193 1.56 -11.78 15.74
N GLU A 194 0.77 -11.38 16.74
CA GLU A 194 1.06 -10.18 17.54
C GLU A 194 2.43 -10.29 18.24
N GLU A 195 2.82 -11.48 18.69
CA GLU A 195 4.11 -11.74 19.33
C GLU A 195 5.28 -11.53 18.34
N GLU A 196 5.11 -11.94 17.09
CA GLU A 196 6.13 -11.74 16.05
C GLU A 196 6.23 -10.26 15.66
N ILE A 197 5.09 -9.56 15.54
CA ILE A 197 5.05 -8.11 15.30
C ILE A 197 5.77 -7.39 16.44
N ASP A 198 5.44 -7.70 17.70
CA ASP A 198 6.08 -7.07 18.87
C ASP A 198 7.60 -7.27 18.85
N ARG A 199 8.06 -8.50 18.62
CA ARG A 199 9.50 -8.82 18.59
C ARG A 199 10.20 -8.04 17.48
N ARG A 200 9.74 -8.15 16.22
CA ARG A 200 10.40 -7.52 15.06
C ARG A 200 10.38 -6.00 15.15
N LEU A 201 9.27 -5.40 15.58
CA LEU A 201 9.18 -3.96 15.73
C LEU A 201 10.08 -3.45 16.86
N ASN A 202 10.15 -4.13 18.01
CA ASN A 202 11.09 -3.75 19.07
C ASN A 202 12.55 -3.83 18.58
N GLU A 203 12.93 -4.89 17.87
CA GLU A 203 14.26 -5.02 17.25
C GLU A 203 14.56 -3.90 16.25
N LEU A 204 13.57 -3.49 15.44
CA LEU A 204 13.70 -2.38 14.50
C LEU A 204 13.91 -1.05 15.22
N PHE A 205 13.07 -0.76 16.21
CA PHE A 205 13.15 0.49 16.97
C PHE A 205 14.39 0.56 17.85
N ASP A 206 14.86 -0.56 18.40
CA ASP A 206 16.09 -0.60 19.20
C ASP A 206 17.36 -0.33 18.37
N ARG A 207 17.32 -0.63 17.06
CA ARG A 207 18.38 -0.25 16.11
C ARG A 207 18.35 1.22 15.71
N SER A 208 17.26 1.93 15.99
CA SER A 208 17.10 3.33 15.62
C SER A 208 17.76 4.28 16.61
N GLU A 209 17.94 5.53 16.19
CA GLU A 209 18.48 6.57 17.05
C GLU A 209 17.38 7.08 18.03
N GLN A 210 17.34 6.50 19.24
CA GLN A 210 16.32 6.81 20.26
C GLN A 210 16.19 8.32 20.59
N LYS A 211 17.30 9.06 20.50
CA LYS A 211 17.32 10.52 20.71
C LYS A 211 16.58 11.31 19.62
N ARG A 212 16.28 10.66 18.49
CA ARG A 212 15.59 11.26 17.32
C ARG A 212 14.14 10.85 17.19
N MET A 213 13.51 10.23 18.21
CA MET A 213 12.09 9.84 18.14
C MET A 213 11.15 11.02 17.81
N ASN A 214 11.48 12.22 18.25
CA ASN A 214 10.77 13.45 17.90
C ASN A 214 10.98 13.92 16.43
N LYS A 215 11.81 13.26 15.66
CA LYS A 215 12.05 13.42 14.23
C LYS A 215 11.86 12.10 13.47
N THR A 216 11.23 11.12 14.10
CA THR A 216 11.02 9.79 13.54
C THR A 216 9.58 9.62 13.06
N ILE A 217 9.43 9.21 11.81
CA ILE A 217 8.18 8.76 11.21
C ILE A 217 8.19 7.23 11.20
N ALA A 218 7.27 6.62 11.96
CA ALA A 218 7.06 5.17 11.98
C ALA A 218 6.06 4.79 10.87
N VAL A 219 6.55 4.26 9.77
CA VAL A 219 5.74 3.79 8.63
C VAL A 219 5.45 2.30 8.84
N ILE A 220 4.31 2.00 9.41
CA ILE A 220 3.90 0.64 9.75
C ILE A 220 2.59 0.35 9.03
N HIS A 221 2.57 -0.63 8.10
CA HIS A 221 1.43 -0.84 7.23
C HIS A 221 0.13 -1.01 8.00
N VAL A 222 0.07 -1.92 8.97
CA VAL A 222 -1.10 -2.11 9.82
C VAL A 222 -1.27 -0.97 10.83
N PRO A 223 -2.48 -0.41 11.00
CA PRO A 223 -2.73 0.64 12.00
C PRO A 223 -2.75 0.09 13.43
N PRO A 224 -2.52 0.97 14.43
CA PRO A 224 -2.60 0.61 15.84
C PRO A 224 -4.05 0.31 16.27
N TYR A 225 -4.23 -0.75 17.07
CA TYR A 225 -5.53 -1.18 17.60
C TYR A 225 -6.23 -0.09 18.41
N ASP A 226 -7.58 -0.06 18.33
CA ASP A 226 -8.47 0.82 19.09
C ASP A 226 -8.23 2.31 18.83
N THR A 227 -8.18 2.66 17.57
CA THR A 227 -8.12 4.02 17.06
C THR A 227 -9.27 4.27 16.08
N MET A 228 -9.43 5.49 15.59
CA MET A 228 -10.39 5.79 14.53
C MET A 228 -9.91 5.27 13.15
N ILE A 229 -8.62 5.03 13.01
CA ILE A 229 -7.98 4.65 11.74
C ILE A 229 -7.84 3.13 11.56
N ASP A 230 -8.39 2.31 12.48
CA ASP A 230 -8.36 0.85 12.43
C ASP A 230 -9.75 0.21 12.37
N LYS A 231 -10.78 0.97 12.02
CA LYS A 231 -12.16 0.48 11.98
C LYS A 231 -12.46 -0.21 10.66
N ALA A 232 -12.86 -1.48 10.72
CA ALA A 232 -13.36 -2.23 9.57
C ALA A 232 -14.72 -2.86 9.88
N PRO A 233 -15.54 -3.21 8.87
CA PRO A 233 -16.77 -3.95 9.09
C PRO A 233 -16.54 -5.28 9.80
N GLU A 234 -17.34 -5.56 10.83
CA GLU A 234 -17.38 -6.90 11.42
C GLU A 234 -17.90 -7.89 10.38
N LEU A 235 -17.22 -9.02 10.24
CA LEU A 235 -17.56 -10.04 9.25
C LEU A 235 -18.20 -11.25 9.90
N THR A 236 -19.17 -11.85 9.20
CA THR A 236 -19.71 -13.17 9.48
C THR A 236 -18.68 -14.25 9.10
N ALA A 237 -18.97 -15.52 9.41
CA ALA A 237 -18.14 -16.66 9.02
C ALA A 237 -17.99 -16.77 7.47
N ASP A 238 -18.97 -16.30 6.71
CA ASP A 238 -18.95 -16.28 5.23
C ASP A 238 -18.33 -14.98 4.68
N LEU A 239 -17.59 -14.22 5.48
CA LEU A 239 -16.90 -12.98 5.13
C LEU A 239 -17.84 -11.86 4.62
N ARG A 240 -19.10 -11.82 5.11
CA ARG A 240 -20.06 -10.76 4.79
C ARG A 240 -20.13 -9.75 5.94
N PRO A 241 -20.31 -8.46 5.66
CA PRO A 241 -20.50 -7.48 6.72
C PRO A 241 -21.70 -7.78 7.60
N VAL A 242 -21.53 -7.69 8.91
CA VAL A 242 -22.64 -7.76 9.89
C VAL A 242 -23.40 -6.44 9.84
N ILE A 243 -24.71 -6.52 9.54
CA ILE A 243 -25.58 -5.34 9.45
C ILE A 243 -26.49 -5.27 10.69
N LYS A 244 -26.53 -4.12 11.37
CA LYS A 244 -27.49 -3.83 12.45
C LYS A 244 -28.11 -2.45 12.21
N GLY A 245 -29.44 -2.38 12.23
CA GLY A 245 -30.16 -1.12 12.03
C GLY A 245 -29.99 -0.48 10.65
N GLY A 246 -29.52 -1.24 9.64
CA GLY A 246 -29.23 -0.75 8.28
C GLY A 246 -27.77 -0.41 8.03
N ASP A 247 -26.93 -0.32 9.07
CA ASP A 247 -25.52 0.03 8.95
C ASP A 247 -24.61 -1.16 9.25
N ALA A 248 -23.41 -1.17 8.67
CA ALA A 248 -22.38 -2.14 8.99
C ALA A 248 -21.86 -1.91 10.42
N VAL A 249 -21.74 -2.99 11.18
CA VAL A 249 -21.11 -2.93 12.50
C VAL A 249 -19.60 -2.80 12.32
N MET A 250 -19.02 -1.71 12.80
CA MET A 250 -17.58 -1.46 12.72
C MET A 250 -16.89 -1.96 13.98
N LYS A 251 -15.70 -2.58 13.81
CA LYS A 251 -14.84 -3.02 14.90
C LYS A 251 -13.37 -2.62 14.67
N SER A 252 -12.60 -2.54 15.76
CA SER A 252 -11.15 -2.38 15.68
C SER A 252 -10.50 -3.68 15.21
N VAL A 253 -9.64 -3.58 14.20
CA VAL A 253 -8.92 -4.71 13.60
C VAL A 253 -7.41 -4.49 13.52
N GLY A 254 -6.92 -3.34 13.96
CA GLY A 254 -5.49 -3.01 13.99
C GLY A 254 -4.68 -3.87 14.96
N SER A 255 -3.36 -3.66 14.98
CA SER A 255 -2.43 -4.42 15.82
C SER A 255 -2.26 -3.81 17.21
N ARG A 256 -2.36 -4.67 18.24
CA ARG A 256 -2.11 -4.28 19.64
C ARG A 256 -0.62 -4.03 19.89
N SER A 257 0.23 -4.77 19.24
CA SER A 257 1.68 -4.60 19.31
C SER A 257 2.11 -3.26 18.74
N VAL A 258 1.53 -2.84 17.60
CA VAL A 258 1.79 -1.51 17.02
C VAL A 258 1.35 -0.40 17.97
N ARG A 259 0.18 -0.53 18.61
CA ARG A 259 -0.27 0.44 19.61
C ARG A 259 0.71 0.54 20.76
N SER A 260 1.08 -0.59 21.37
CA SER A 260 2.02 -0.65 22.50
C SER A 260 3.38 -0.05 22.16
N LEU A 261 3.84 -0.26 20.93
CA LEU A 261 5.09 0.29 20.43
C LEU A 261 5.04 1.82 20.31
N ILE A 262 3.96 2.39 19.75
CA ILE A 262 3.78 3.84 19.65
C ILE A 262 3.72 4.46 21.05
N GLU A 263 3.03 3.82 22.00
CA GLU A 263 2.98 4.26 23.40
C GLU A 263 4.36 4.20 24.09
N LYS A 264 5.21 3.21 23.73
CA LYS A 264 6.55 3.01 24.30
C LYS A 264 7.58 4.00 23.76
N TYR A 265 7.66 4.12 22.45
CA TYR A 265 8.74 4.86 21.78
C TYR A 265 8.39 6.30 21.42
N SER A 266 7.10 6.64 21.35
CA SER A 266 6.61 8.01 21.11
C SER A 266 7.24 8.68 19.86
N PRO A 267 7.15 8.05 18.64
CA PRO A 267 7.66 8.66 17.43
C PRO A 267 6.94 10.00 17.15
N MET A 268 7.49 10.80 16.26
CA MET A 268 6.85 12.05 15.82
C MET A 268 5.49 11.80 15.18
N LEU A 269 5.37 10.71 14.40
CA LEU A 269 4.18 10.34 13.63
C LEU A 269 4.16 8.83 13.37
N GLY A 270 2.98 8.21 13.49
CA GLY A 270 2.68 6.91 12.91
C GLY A 270 1.99 7.08 11.54
N VAL A 271 2.48 6.39 10.53
CA VAL A 271 1.92 6.37 9.17
C VAL A 271 1.47 4.96 8.85
N HIS A 272 0.22 4.81 8.41
CA HIS A 272 -0.42 3.52 8.20
C HIS A 272 -1.24 3.47 6.90
N GLY A 273 -1.64 2.26 6.49
CA GLY A 273 -2.57 1.93 5.42
C GLY A 273 -3.48 0.77 5.86
N HIS A 274 -3.56 -0.28 5.03
CA HIS A 274 -4.20 -1.56 5.30
C HIS A 274 -5.73 -1.53 5.44
N ILE A 275 -6.28 -0.59 6.22
CA ILE A 275 -7.74 -0.46 6.40
C ILE A 275 -8.24 0.66 5.49
N HIS A 276 -8.67 0.28 4.29
CA HIS A 276 -8.97 1.20 3.19
C HIS A 276 -10.04 2.24 3.54
N GLU A 277 -11.10 1.80 4.26
CA GLU A 277 -12.24 2.63 4.64
C GLU A 277 -11.96 3.59 5.79
N SER A 278 -10.87 3.38 6.54
CA SER A 278 -10.57 4.15 7.76
C SER A 278 -9.52 5.25 7.54
N ALA A 279 -9.61 5.95 6.39
CA ALA A 279 -8.79 7.14 6.16
C ALA A 279 -9.03 8.20 7.26
N GLY A 280 -7.96 8.65 7.90
CA GLY A 280 -8.10 9.61 8.99
C GLY A 280 -6.83 9.88 9.76
N VAL A 281 -6.99 10.71 10.80
CA VAL A 281 -5.95 11.04 11.77
C VAL A 281 -6.51 10.83 13.17
N ASP A 282 -5.75 10.15 14.02
CA ASP A 282 -6.06 9.97 15.43
C ASP A 282 -4.80 10.19 16.29
N TYR A 283 -4.93 10.10 17.62
CA TYR A 283 -3.85 10.36 18.56
C TYR A 283 -3.77 9.27 19.61
N ILE A 284 -2.59 8.71 19.78
CA ILE A 284 -2.28 7.79 20.87
C ILE A 284 -1.56 8.57 21.97
N ARG A 285 -1.94 8.35 23.24
CA ARG A 285 -1.20 8.90 24.38
C ARG A 285 -0.05 7.97 24.71
N ASP A 286 1.15 8.50 24.71
CA ASP A 286 2.32 7.78 25.17
C ASP A 286 2.32 7.63 26.72
N ARG A 287 3.31 6.93 27.24
CA ARG A 287 3.46 6.71 28.71
C ARG A 287 3.64 7.99 29.51
N SER A 288 4.03 9.10 28.86
CA SER A 288 4.17 10.42 29.48
C SER A 288 2.93 11.30 29.29
N THR A 289 1.87 10.76 28.70
CA THR A 289 0.61 11.45 28.33
C THR A 289 0.71 12.40 27.12
N LYS A 290 1.87 12.45 26.44
CA LYS A 290 2.03 13.18 25.17
C LYS A 290 1.17 12.52 24.08
N LYS A 291 0.52 13.33 23.25
CA LYS A 291 -0.23 12.85 22.09
C LYS A 291 0.72 12.60 20.93
N VAL A 292 0.74 11.36 20.44
CA VAL A 292 1.43 10.95 19.23
C VAL A 292 0.39 10.84 18.11
N PRO A 293 0.49 11.64 17.03
CA PRO A 293 -0.43 11.52 15.91
C PRO A 293 -0.19 10.21 15.15
N VAL A 294 -1.27 9.60 14.69
CA VAL A 294 -1.27 8.44 13.80
C VAL A 294 -2.23 8.72 12.64
N LEU A 295 -1.83 8.39 11.42
CA LEU A 295 -2.65 8.60 10.24
C LEU A 295 -2.77 7.32 9.40
N ASN A 296 -3.92 7.13 8.78
CA ASN A 296 -4.14 6.16 7.71
C ASN A 296 -4.55 6.94 6.45
N ALA A 297 -3.80 6.72 5.36
CA ALA A 297 -4.08 7.35 4.08
C ALA A 297 -5.43 6.89 3.49
N GLY A 298 -5.85 5.66 3.81
CA GLY A 298 -7.00 5.01 3.19
C GLY A 298 -6.77 4.68 1.72
N SER A 299 -7.75 4.02 1.09
CA SER A 299 -7.66 3.69 -0.32
C SER A 299 -9.04 3.66 -1.00
N GLU A 300 -9.07 4.11 -2.25
CA GLU A 300 -10.19 3.96 -3.20
C GLU A 300 -9.63 3.53 -4.56
N TYR A 301 -8.64 2.65 -4.56
CA TYR A 301 -7.93 2.24 -5.77
C TYR A 301 -8.85 1.62 -6.83
N GLN A 302 -9.92 0.94 -6.41
CA GLN A 302 -10.91 0.30 -7.29
C GLN A 302 -11.67 1.31 -8.15
N ASP A 303 -11.84 2.52 -7.64
CA ASP A 303 -12.46 3.65 -8.37
C ASP A 303 -11.42 4.49 -9.12
N GLY A 304 -10.15 4.05 -9.10
CA GLY A 304 -9.03 4.77 -9.69
C GLY A 304 -8.71 6.10 -8.98
N VAL A 305 -9.18 6.27 -7.75
CA VAL A 305 -8.93 7.46 -6.92
C VAL A 305 -7.64 7.27 -6.15
N LEU A 306 -6.76 8.27 -6.17
CA LEU A 306 -5.59 8.34 -5.30
C LEU A 306 -5.97 9.02 -3.99
N ARG A 307 -6.09 8.24 -2.91
CA ARG A 307 -6.17 8.78 -1.57
C ARG A 307 -4.78 8.98 -0.98
N GLY A 308 -4.66 9.94 -0.07
CA GLY A 308 -3.42 10.20 0.61
C GLY A 308 -3.57 11.18 1.76
N ALA A 309 -2.45 11.55 2.35
CA ALA A 309 -2.34 12.64 3.32
C ALA A 309 -1.13 13.50 2.99
N LEU A 310 -1.33 14.81 2.93
CA LEU A 310 -0.26 15.78 2.77
C LEU A 310 0.13 16.32 4.13
N LEU A 311 1.38 16.09 4.52
CA LEU A 311 1.98 16.60 5.76
C LEU A 311 2.76 17.88 5.44
N THR A 312 2.66 18.86 6.34
CA THR A 312 3.54 20.03 6.36
C THR A 312 4.35 19.98 7.65
N LEU A 313 5.66 19.95 7.52
CA LEU A 313 6.59 19.89 8.64
C LEU A 313 7.46 21.15 8.68
N SER A 314 7.79 21.61 9.89
CA SER A 314 8.81 22.62 10.14
C SER A 314 9.82 22.12 11.17
N ASP A 315 10.76 22.97 11.55
CA ASP A 315 11.73 22.65 12.62
C ASP A 315 11.05 22.34 13.96
N SER A 316 9.85 22.90 14.19
CA SER A 316 9.03 22.69 15.40
C SER A 316 8.25 21.38 15.40
N GLY A 317 8.15 20.68 14.25
CA GLY A 317 7.42 19.41 14.07
C GLY A 317 6.32 19.50 13.03
N ILE A 318 5.23 18.73 13.24
CA ILE A 318 4.08 18.67 12.32
C ILE A 318 3.24 19.94 12.49
N GLU A 319 3.10 20.70 11.41
CA GLU A 319 2.23 21.89 11.37
C GLU A 319 0.82 21.56 10.88
N ASN A 320 0.72 20.69 9.89
CA ASN A 320 -0.57 20.31 9.31
C ASN A 320 -0.56 18.87 8.77
N ILE A 321 -1.72 18.23 8.84
CA ILE A 321 -2.03 16.95 8.19
C ILE A 321 -3.34 17.15 7.44
N MET A 322 -3.29 17.08 6.11
CA MET A 322 -4.46 17.25 5.25
C MET A 322 -4.70 15.98 4.45
N LEU A 323 -5.85 15.34 4.63
CA LEU A 323 -6.25 14.21 3.79
C LEU A 323 -6.50 14.70 2.36
N THR A 324 -6.02 13.94 1.37
CA THR A 324 -6.18 14.24 -0.05
C THR A 324 -7.00 13.16 -0.75
N ARG A 325 -7.72 13.55 -1.79
CA ARG A 325 -8.51 12.68 -2.65
C ARG A 325 -8.49 13.22 -4.07
N GLY A 326 -7.87 12.51 -5.01
CA GLY A 326 -7.65 12.99 -6.38
C GLY A 326 -7.88 11.97 -7.47
#